data_efa19fa126cd120e22fdd7d6deb777c1
#
_entry.id   efa19fa126cd120e22fdd7d6deb777c1
#
_cell.length_a   1.000
_cell.length_b   1.000
_cell.length_c   1.000
_cell.angle_alpha   90.00
_cell.angle_beta   90.00
_cell.angle_gamma   90.00
#
_symmetry.space_group_name_H-M   'P 1'
#
loop_
_entity.id
_entity.type
_entity.pdbx_description
1 polymer ?
#
loop_
_entity_poly.entity_id
_entity_poly.type
_entity_poly.pdbx_seq_one_letter_code
_entity_poly.pdbx_strand_id
1 'polypeptide(L)'
;VEIQKIKVIRTKKGENMAFLQVDDSKKKLDVTLFSDLYRQIGQELKEGAFYYIRGKNQLRDGRLQMIAQEIRAAVAERFWIQVKNHESDQEISRILDQYKGPIPVIIRYEEEQRTIVSPHHFVTKSTELEEKLGGIVMKTIYR
;
A
#
# COMPACT_ATOMS: atom_id res chain seq x y z
N VAL A 1 8.17 4.33 1.73
CA VAL A 1 8.88 5.58 2.06
C VAL A 1 8.55 6.03 3.47
N GLU A 2 9.46 6.72 4.10
CA GLU A 2 9.24 7.40 5.37
C GLU A 2 8.89 8.85 5.12
N ILE A 3 7.84 9.35 5.76
CA ILE A 3 7.50 10.77 5.70
C ILE A 3 8.37 11.52 6.70
N GLN A 4 9.18 12.46 6.21
CA GLN A 4 10.05 13.28 7.06
C GLN A 4 9.41 14.58 7.47
N LYS A 5 8.68 15.23 6.57
CA LYS A 5 7.97 16.48 6.83
C LYS A 5 6.64 16.52 6.13
N ILE A 6 5.67 17.15 6.77
CA ILE A 6 4.34 17.41 6.23
C ILE A 6 4.08 18.91 6.33
N LYS A 7 3.81 19.53 5.18
CA LYS A 7 3.41 20.94 5.12
C LYS A 7 2.01 21.03 4.53
N VAL A 8 1.06 21.48 5.31
CA VAL A 8 -0.31 21.68 4.86
C VAL A 8 -0.51 23.13 4.48
N ILE A 9 -1.07 23.37 3.30
CA ILE A 9 -1.44 24.71 2.86
C ILE A 9 -2.91 24.75 2.53
N ARG A 10 -3.49 25.95 2.64
CA ARG A 10 -4.86 26.21 2.25
C ARG A 10 -4.88 26.91 0.89
N THR A 11 -5.62 26.34 -0.07
CA THR A 11 -5.74 26.92 -1.41
C THR A 11 -6.66 28.14 -1.39
N LYS A 12 -6.65 28.91 -2.49
CA LYS A 12 -7.54 30.06 -2.68
C LYS A 12 -9.02 29.67 -2.60
N LYS A 13 -9.34 28.43 -2.91
CA LYS A 13 -10.72 27.90 -2.83
C LYS A 13 -11.10 27.46 -1.42
N GLY A 14 -10.22 27.62 -0.44
CA GLY A 14 -10.47 27.20 0.93
C GLY A 14 -10.27 25.71 1.20
N GLU A 15 -9.67 24.98 0.25
CA GLU A 15 -9.37 23.57 0.40
C GLU A 15 -7.94 23.37 0.91
N ASN A 16 -7.72 22.31 1.67
CA ASN A 16 -6.38 21.97 2.14
C ASN A 16 -5.70 21.03 1.17
N MET A 17 -4.41 21.26 0.95
CA MET A 17 -3.53 20.34 0.26
C MET A 17 -2.23 20.18 1.04
N ALA A 18 -1.45 19.16 0.78
CA ALA A 18 -0.23 18.90 1.51
C ALA A 18 0.96 18.69 0.60
N PHE A 19 2.12 19.14 1.06
CA PHE A 19 3.42 18.78 0.50
C PHE A 19 4.15 17.92 1.49
N LEU A 20 4.62 16.75 1.04
CA LEU A 20 5.38 15.82 1.86
C LEU A 20 6.82 15.77 1.39
N GLN A 21 7.74 15.71 2.34
CA GLN A 21 9.11 15.33 2.06
C GLN A 21 9.29 13.88 2.52
N VAL A 22 9.61 12.98 1.59
CA VAL A 22 9.72 11.55 1.86
C VAL A 22 11.12 11.03 1.53
N ASP A 23 11.49 9.94 2.19
CA ASP A 23 12.77 9.27 1.99
C ASP A 23 12.52 7.79 1.71
N ASP A 24 13.08 7.28 0.62
CA ASP A 24 12.99 5.85 0.26
C ASP A 24 14.25 5.07 0.64
N SER A 25 15.07 5.59 1.53
CA SER A 25 16.38 5.10 1.96
C SER A 25 17.51 5.30 0.93
N LYS A 26 17.18 5.70 -0.29
CA LYS A 26 18.18 5.98 -1.33
C LYS A 26 18.20 7.45 -1.71
N LYS A 27 17.05 8.09 -1.74
CA LYS A 27 16.90 9.50 -2.11
C LYS A 27 15.69 10.12 -1.45
N LYS A 28 15.71 11.44 -1.39
CA LYS A 28 14.58 12.24 -0.92
C LYS A 28 13.74 12.66 -2.11
N LEU A 29 12.44 12.72 -1.90
CA LEU A 29 11.47 13.07 -2.92
C LEU A 29 10.41 13.98 -2.33
N ASP A 30 10.01 14.98 -3.11
CA ASP A 30 8.87 15.83 -2.77
C ASP A 30 7.59 15.23 -3.35
N VAL A 31 6.57 15.10 -2.51
CA VAL A 31 5.27 14.52 -2.90
C VAL A 31 4.18 15.53 -2.65
N THR A 32 3.34 15.74 -3.65
CA THR A 32 2.19 16.64 -3.54
C THR A 32 0.90 15.84 -3.41
N LEU A 33 0.11 16.17 -2.39
CA LEU A 33 -1.25 15.66 -2.22
C LEU A 33 -2.22 16.78 -2.53
N PHE A 34 -2.95 16.63 -3.63
CA PHE A 34 -4.04 17.55 -3.93
C PHE A 34 -5.23 17.35 -2.98
N SER A 35 -6.12 18.30 -2.97
CA SER A 35 -7.20 18.41 -1.99
C SER A 35 -8.06 17.15 -1.84
N ASP A 36 -8.36 16.46 -2.94
CA ASP A 36 -9.19 15.27 -2.89
C ASP A 36 -8.53 14.14 -2.11
N LEU A 37 -7.26 13.87 -2.38
CA LEU A 37 -6.51 12.84 -1.67
C LEU A 37 -6.24 13.25 -0.23
N TYR A 38 -5.88 14.51 0.00
CA TYR A 38 -5.68 15.03 1.35
C TYR A 38 -6.93 14.90 2.21
N ARG A 39 -8.09 15.14 1.64
CA ARG A 39 -9.37 15.00 2.35
C ARG A 39 -9.61 13.56 2.80
N GLN A 40 -9.21 12.58 1.98
CA GLN A 40 -9.40 11.18 2.29
C GLN A 40 -8.46 10.67 3.40
N ILE A 41 -7.19 11.07 3.37
CA ILE A 41 -6.17 10.44 4.21
C ILE A 41 -5.28 11.42 4.97
N GLY A 42 -5.40 12.71 4.76
CA GLY A 42 -4.47 13.70 5.32
C GLY A 42 -4.34 13.65 6.84
N GLN A 43 -5.43 13.37 7.54
CA GLN A 43 -5.45 13.31 8.99
C GLN A 43 -4.76 12.07 9.55
N GLU A 44 -4.60 11.04 8.72
CA GLU A 44 -3.93 9.79 9.11
C GLU A 44 -2.42 9.84 8.90
N LEU A 45 -1.93 10.84 8.17
CA LEU A 45 -0.51 10.98 7.87
C LEU A 45 0.26 11.50 9.07
N LYS A 46 1.40 10.86 9.36
CA LYS A 46 2.27 11.25 10.49
C LYS A 46 3.72 11.31 10.04
N GLU A 47 4.44 12.33 10.50
CA GLU A 47 5.88 12.41 10.32
C GLU A 47 6.56 11.24 11.04
N GLY A 48 7.58 10.67 10.42
CA GLY A 48 8.29 9.52 10.95
C GLY A 48 7.64 8.17 10.67
N ALA A 49 6.44 8.15 10.09
CA ALA A 49 5.77 6.92 9.73
C ALA A 49 6.06 6.50 8.29
N PHE A 50 5.84 5.23 7.99
CA PHE A 50 6.14 4.65 6.69
C PHE A 50 4.86 4.43 5.89
N TYR A 51 4.94 4.73 4.58
CA TYR A 51 3.81 4.63 3.67
C TYR A 51 4.23 4.09 2.31
N TYR A 52 3.28 3.43 1.65
CA TYR A 52 3.36 3.16 0.21
C TYR A 52 2.66 4.29 -0.52
N ILE A 53 3.36 4.89 -1.47
CA ILE A 53 2.82 6.01 -2.25
C ILE A 53 2.89 5.64 -3.73
N ARG A 54 1.77 5.74 -4.41
CA ARG A 54 1.67 5.61 -5.86
C ARG A 54 1.27 6.95 -6.45
N GLY A 55 1.95 7.35 -7.51
CA GLY A 55 1.64 8.61 -8.15
C GLY A 55 2.38 8.78 -9.46
N LYS A 56 2.26 9.98 -10.02
CA LYS A 56 2.95 10.38 -11.24
C LYS A 56 4.16 11.22 -10.90
N ASN A 57 5.29 10.87 -11.50
CA ASN A 57 6.51 11.66 -11.38
C ASN A 57 6.47 12.84 -12.37
N GLN A 58 6.90 13.99 -11.88
CA GLN A 58 7.09 15.20 -12.69
C GLN A 58 8.45 15.78 -12.42
N LEU A 59 9.06 16.30 -13.48
CA LEU A 59 10.27 17.11 -13.38
C LEU A 59 9.86 18.58 -13.39
N ARG A 60 10.15 19.31 -12.32
CA ARG A 60 9.82 20.74 -12.20
C ARG A 60 11.05 21.48 -11.68
N ASP A 61 11.52 22.46 -12.45
CA ASP A 61 12.70 23.25 -12.11
C ASP A 61 13.94 22.39 -11.80
N GLY A 62 14.12 21.30 -12.54
CA GLY A 62 15.22 20.38 -12.35
C GLY A 62 15.07 19.43 -11.17
N ARG A 63 13.94 19.48 -10.45
CA ARG A 63 13.65 18.62 -9.31
C ARG A 63 12.59 17.59 -9.64
N LEU A 64 12.84 16.36 -9.25
CA LEU A 64 11.84 15.31 -9.35
C LEU A 64 10.80 15.47 -8.25
N GLN A 65 9.53 15.52 -8.66
CA GLN A 65 8.38 15.60 -7.78
C GLN A 65 7.41 14.49 -8.12
N MET A 66 6.64 14.04 -7.14
CA MET A 66 5.57 13.08 -7.35
C MET A 66 4.24 13.72 -6.97
N ILE A 67 3.24 13.57 -7.84
CA ILE A 67 1.85 13.86 -7.48
C ILE A 67 1.23 12.55 -7.03
N ALA A 68 0.90 12.46 -5.74
CA ALA A 68 0.35 11.25 -5.17
C ALA A 68 -1.07 10.99 -5.68
N GLN A 69 -1.33 9.77 -6.09
CA GLN A 69 -2.66 9.29 -6.48
C GLN A 69 -3.25 8.39 -5.40
N GLU A 70 -2.39 7.70 -4.67
CA GLU A 70 -2.79 6.78 -3.61
C GLU A 70 -1.69 6.72 -2.55
N ILE A 71 -2.09 6.72 -1.28
CA ILE A 71 -1.19 6.53 -0.13
C ILE A 71 -1.81 5.49 0.80
N ARG A 72 -0.99 4.54 1.25
CA ARG A 72 -1.39 3.53 2.22
C ARG A 72 -0.34 3.40 3.31
N ALA A 73 -0.78 3.20 4.55
CA ALA A 73 0.14 2.91 5.64
C ALA A 73 0.93 1.63 5.35
N ALA A 74 2.24 1.69 5.50
CA ALA A 74 3.08 0.51 5.44
C ALA A 74 3.12 -0.13 6.82
N VAL A 75 2.73 -1.39 6.90
CA VAL A 75 2.74 -2.16 8.14
C VAL A 75 3.82 -3.22 8.09
N ALA A 76 4.41 -3.55 9.24
CA ALA A 76 5.45 -4.58 9.32
C ALA A 76 4.89 -5.98 9.10
N GLU A 77 3.62 -6.19 9.44
CA GLU A 77 2.93 -7.46 9.29
C GLU A 77 2.61 -7.74 7.83
N ARG A 78 2.72 -9.01 7.44
CA ARG A 78 2.39 -9.49 6.11
C ARG A 78 1.41 -10.65 6.21
N PHE A 79 0.56 -10.80 5.19
CA PHE A 79 -0.34 -11.95 5.09
C PHE A 79 0.29 -12.99 4.16
N TRP A 80 0.66 -14.11 4.73
CA TRP A 80 1.28 -15.23 4.02
C TRP A 80 0.23 -16.24 3.63
N ILE A 81 0.23 -16.62 2.35
CA ILE A 81 -0.65 -17.67 1.81
C ILE A 81 0.24 -18.75 1.21
N GLN A 82 0.02 -19.99 1.62
CA GLN A 82 0.70 -21.14 1.04
C GLN A 82 -0.28 -21.93 0.19
N VAL A 83 0.04 -22.13 -1.08
CA VAL A 83 -0.77 -22.88 -2.04
C VAL A 83 0.07 -23.94 -2.73
N LYS A 84 -0.59 -24.98 -3.23
CA LYS A 84 0.08 -26.06 -3.95
C LYS A 84 0.58 -25.59 -5.32
N ASN A 85 -0.28 -24.95 -6.09
CA ASN A 85 -0.03 -24.49 -7.45
C ASN A 85 -0.90 -23.27 -7.79
N HIS A 86 -0.99 -22.95 -9.10
CA HIS A 86 -1.72 -21.77 -9.58
C HIS A 86 -3.20 -22.00 -9.87
N GLU A 87 -3.74 -23.19 -9.62
CA GLU A 87 -5.13 -23.53 -10.00
C GLU A 87 -6.17 -22.58 -9.38
N SER A 88 -5.93 -22.12 -8.17
CA SER A 88 -6.87 -21.28 -7.44
C SER A 88 -6.55 -19.78 -7.48
N ASP A 89 -5.61 -19.34 -8.32
CA ASP A 89 -5.15 -17.95 -8.35
C ASP A 89 -6.29 -16.94 -8.53
N GLN A 90 -7.21 -17.20 -9.47
CA GLN A 90 -8.33 -16.29 -9.72
C GLN A 90 -9.30 -16.21 -8.55
N GLU A 91 -9.60 -17.34 -7.94
CA GLU A 91 -10.50 -17.40 -6.79
C GLU A 91 -9.89 -16.70 -5.57
N ILE A 92 -8.60 -16.93 -5.32
CA ILE A 92 -7.86 -16.26 -4.26
C ILE A 92 -7.88 -14.74 -4.48
N SER A 93 -7.59 -14.29 -5.69
CA SER A 93 -7.62 -12.86 -6.04
C SER A 93 -8.98 -12.23 -5.77
N ARG A 94 -10.05 -12.92 -6.13
CA ARG A 94 -11.41 -12.45 -5.90
C ARG A 94 -11.72 -12.32 -4.41
N ILE A 95 -11.31 -13.28 -3.61
CA ILE A 95 -11.51 -13.24 -2.16
C ILE A 95 -10.69 -12.12 -1.53
N LEU A 96 -9.42 -11.98 -1.90
CA LEU A 96 -8.55 -10.91 -1.39
C LEU A 96 -9.12 -9.52 -1.68
N ASP A 97 -9.71 -9.33 -2.85
CA ASP A 97 -10.32 -8.04 -3.25
C ASP A 97 -11.52 -7.64 -2.38
N GLN A 98 -12.12 -8.58 -1.68
CA GLN A 98 -13.21 -8.31 -0.74
C GLN A 98 -12.73 -7.77 0.61
N TYR A 99 -11.45 -7.91 0.90
CA TYR A 99 -10.87 -7.56 2.21
C TYR A 99 -9.70 -6.60 2.08
N LYS A 100 -9.88 -5.54 1.31
CA LYS A 100 -8.83 -4.56 1.05
C LYS A 100 -8.37 -3.85 2.32
N GLY A 101 -7.06 -3.66 2.45
CA GLY A 101 -6.46 -3.01 3.59
C GLY A 101 -4.98 -2.70 3.37
N PRO A 102 -4.21 -2.47 4.44
CA PRO A 102 -2.81 -2.06 4.33
C PRO A 102 -1.79 -3.19 4.29
N ILE A 103 -2.19 -4.44 4.57
CA ILE A 103 -1.25 -5.55 4.76
C ILE A 103 -0.86 -6.17 3.42
N PRO A 104 0.44 -6.20 3.06
CA PRO A 104 0.90 -6.86 1.85
C PRO A 104 0.65 -8.37 1.89
N VAL A 105 0.38 -8.95 0.73
CA VAL A 105 0.12 -10.39 0.56
C VAL A 105 1.34 -11.05 -0.07
N ILE A 106 1.80 -12.14 0.55
CA ILE A 106 2.89 -12.96 0.04
C ILE A 106 2.34 -14.35 -0.22
N ILE A 107 2.60 -14.89 -1.42
CA ILE A 107 2.11 -16.19 -1.83
C ILE A 107 3.28 -17.14 -2.08
N ARG A 108 3.23 -18.30 -1.43
CA ARG A 108 4.18 -19.38 -1.62
C ARG A 108 3.54 -20.48 -2.48
N TYR A 109 4.12 -20.76 -3.64
CA TYR A 109 3.71 -21.85 -4.53
C TYR A 109 4.62 -23.05 -4.29
N GLU A 110 4.11 -24.07 -3.63
CA GLU A 110 4.92 -25.22 -3.18
C GLU A 110 5.46 -26.06 -4.33
N GLU A 111 4.67 -26.33 -5.36
CA GLU A 111 5.13 -27.14 -6.49
C GLU A 111 6.29 -26.48 -7.24
N GLU A 112 6.28 -25.16 -7.34
CA GLU A 112 7.34 -24.39 -7.99
C GLU A 112 8.47 -24.01 -7.05
N GLN A 113 8.28 -24.19 -5.74
CA GLN A 113 9.17 -23.68 -4.68
C GLN A 113 9.48 -22.20 -4.86
N ARG A 114 8.44 -21.42 -5.15
CA ARG A 114 8.55 -20.00 -5.44
C ARG A 114 7.68 -19.19 -4.51
N THR A 115 8.26 -18.10 -4.01
CA THR A 115 7.54 -17.12 -3.18
C THR A 115 7.47 -15.79 -3.92
N ILE A 116 6.28 -15.21 -4.02
CA ILE A 116 6.09 -13.91 -4.66
C ILE A 116 5.38 -12.95 -3.70
N VAL A 117 5.67 -11.66 -3.85
CA VAL A 117 4.90 -10.59 -3.23
C VAL A 117 3.83 -10.19 -4.24
N SER A 118 2.57 -10.32 -3.86
CA SER A 118 1.48 -9.93 -4.75
C SER A 118 1.46 -8.41 -4.93
N PRO A 119 1.70 -7.89 -6.13
CA PRO A 119 1.87 -6.44 -6.32
C PRO A 119 0.57 -5.64 -6.21
N HIS A 120 -0.57 -6.31 -6.34
CA HIS A 120 -1.88 -5.65 -6.43
C HIS A 120 -2.80 -5.96 -5.26
N HIS A 121 -2.38 -6.79 -4.31
CA HIS A 121 -3.22 -7.20 -3.20
C HIS A 121 -2.66 -6.70 -1.88
N PHE A 122 -3.47 -5.93 -1.19
CA PHE A 122 -3.25 -5.51 0.20
C PHE A 122 -4.55 -5.76 0.94
N VAL A 123 -4.45 -6.39 2.09
CA VAL A 123 -5.62 -6.84 2.84
C VAL A 123 -5.69 -6.27 4.24
N THR A 124 -6.89 -6.30 4.82
CA THR A 124 -7.09 -6.06 6.24
C THR A 124 -7.02 -7.39 6.99
N LYS A 125 -6.61 -7.35 8.25
CA LYS A 125 -6.59 -8.54 9.10
C LYS A 125 -8.02 -8.95 9.43
N SER A 126 -8.40 -10.16 9.02
CA SER A 126 -9.76 -10.65 9.17
C SER A 126 -9.80 -12.16 9.33
N THR A 127 -10.49 -12.62 10.35
CA THR A 127 -10.76 -14.04 10.56
C THR A 127 -11.62 -14.61 9.44
N GLU A 128 -12.57 -13.81 8.95
CA GLU A 128 -13.44 -14.20 7.85
C GLU A 128 -12.66 -14.43 6.55
N LEU A 129 -11.64 -13.61 6.28
CA LEU A 129 -10.75 -13.81 5.14
C LEU A 129 -10.02 -15.15 5.24
N GLU A 130 -9.47 -15.45 6.40
CA GLU A 130 -8.78 -16.74 6.63
C GLU A 130 -9.74 -17.93 6.47
N GLU A 131 -10.97 -17.82 6.95
CA GLU A 131 -11.98 -18.86 6.81
C GLU A 131 -12.35 -19.10 5.34
N LYS A 132 -12.54 -18.03 4.58
CA LYS A 132 -12.87 -18.14 3.15
C LYS A 132 -11.75 -18.76 2.33
N LEU A 133 -10.51 -18.51 2.70
CA LEU A 133 -9.35 -19.12 2.05
C LEU A 133 -9.08 -20.54 2.52
N GLY A 134 -9.54 -20.92 3.69
CA GLY A 134 -9.19 -22.19 4.33
C GLY A 134 -9.54 -23.44 3.54
N GLY A 135 -10.55 -23.38 2.65
CA GLY A 135 -10.92 -24.50 1.78
C GLY A 135 -10.17 -24.56 0.45
N ILE A 136 -9.35 -23.53 0.15
CA ILE A 136 -8.71 -23.34 -1.15
C ILE A 136 -7.19 -23.39 -1.01
N VAL A 137 -6.65 -22.91 0.10
CA VAL A 137 -5.19 -22.80 0.33
C VAL A 137 -4.73 -23.80 1.36
N MET A 138 -3.44 -24.11 1.37
CA MET A 138 -2.84 -25.03 2.33
C MET A 138 -2.73 -24.40 3.73
N LYS A 139 -2.34 -23.12 3.80
CA LYS A 139 -2.09 -22.41 5.05
C LYS A 139 -2.14 -20.92 4.86
N THR A 140 -2.59 -20.20 5.90
CA THR A 140 -2.48 -18.73 5.97
C THR A 140 -1.90 -18.34 7.32
N ILE A 141 -1.15 -17.24 7.35
CA ILE A 141 -0.62 -16.68 8.59
C ILE A 141 -0.35 -15.17 8.41
N TYR A 142 -0.66 -14.39 9.44
CA TYR A 142 -0.23 -13.00 9.56
C TYR A 142 1.08 -12.95 10.36
N ARG A 143 2.12 -12.45 9.69
CA ARG A 143 3.44 -12.43 10.36
C ARG A 143 4.32 -11.28 9.92
#